data_46357b46053aca3256876605cc07220b
#
_entry.id   46357b46053aca3256876605cc07220b
#
_cell.length_a   1.000
_cell.length_b   1.000
_cell.length_c   1.000
_cell.angle_alpha   90.00
_cell.angle_beta   90.00
_cell.angle_gamma   90.00
#
_symmetry.space_group_name_H-M   'P 1'
#
loop_
_entity.id
_entity.type
_entity.pdbx_description
1 polymer ?
#
loop_
_entity_poly.entity_id
_entity_poly.type
_entity_poly.pdbx_seq_one_letter_code
_entity_poly.pdbx_strand_id
1 'polypeptide(L)'
;MLEITRATPEDANRAFDIRREAIRSQCIGAYSAEQMALWTRGKAADGYDALMDKQFYLGWVNGEAIATGMLDLDNNEVGALFVRPAFTGRGYGKAMLAHLEAVARQRAIEEVVLDATLNAVNFYRGCGYVGDEQAVYHSPSGLVLACVPMAKRLLVMPES
;
A
#
# COMPACT_ATOMS: atom_id res chain seq x y z
N MET A 1 -2.10 6.85 -18.60
CA MET A 1 -3.19 6.17 -17.88
C MET A 1 -2.65 4.94 -17.18
N LEU A 2 -3.02 4.73 -15.94
CA LEU A 2 -2.59 3.58 -15.16
C LEU A 2 -3.39 2.33 -15.55
N GLU A 3 -2.68 1.28 -15.92
CA GLU A 3 -3.29 -0.03 -16.14
C GLU A 3 -3.02 -0.89 -14.91
N ILE A 4 -4.06 -1.45 -14.30
CA ILE A 4 -3.93 -2.24 -13.07
C ILE A 4 -4.20 -3.71 -13.39
N THR A 5 -3.25 -4.58 -13.00
CA THR A 5 -3.35 -6.02 -13.21
C THR A 5 -3.15 -6.76 -11.89
N ARG A 6 -3.74 -7.95 -11.80
CA ARG A 6 -3.50 -8.85 -10.67
C ARG A 6 -2.06 -9.38 -10.75
N ALA A 7 -1.34 -9.30 -9.63
CA ALA A 7 0.02 -9.80 -9.56
C ALA A 7 0.05 -11.35 -9.53
N THR A 8 1.12 -11.90 -10.08
CA THR A 8 1.44 -13.33 -9.98
C THR A 8 2.76 -13.48 -9.21
N PRO A 9 3.13 -14.68 -8.73
CA PRO A 9 4.40 -14.87 -8.02
C PRO A 9 5.62 -14.40 -8.82
N GLU A 10 5.54 -14.42 -10.15
CA GLU A 10 6.63 -13.93 -11.02
C GLU A 10 6.86 -12.42 -10.89
N ASP A 11 5.87 -11.69 -10.38
CA ASP A 11 5.94 -10.23 -10.22
C ASP A 11 6.59 -9.81 -8.90
N ALA A 12 6.94 -10.76 -8.03
CA ALA A 12 7.43 -10.45 -6.68
C ALA A 12 8.66 -9.57 -6.66
N ASN A 13 9.62 -9.80 -7.55
CA ASN A 13 10.86 -9.00 -7.60
C ASN A 13 10.57 -7.54 -7.98
N ARG A 14 9.75 -7.32 -9.00
CA ARG A 14 9.41 -5.95 -9.43
C ARG A 14 8.57 -5.24 -8.38
N ALA A 15 7.65 -5.95 -7.72
CA ALA A 15 6.86 -5.38 -6.64
C ALA A 15 7.74 -4.97 -5.46
N PHE A 16 8.70 -5.81 -5.11
CA PHE A 16 9.65 -5.53 -4.03
C PHE A 16 10.55 -4.33 -4.37
N ASP A 17 10.99 -4.21 -5.62
CA ASP A 17 11.80 -3.07 -6.07
C ASP A 17 11.00 -1.77 -5.98
N ILE A 18 9.72 -1.78 -6.36
CA ILE A 18 8.86 -0.60 -6.24
C ILE A 18 8.74 -0.19 -4.77
N ARG A 19 8.51 -1.16 -3.89
CA ARG A 19 8.42 -0.94 -2.44
C ARG A 19 9.68 -0.27 -1.89
N ARG A 20 10.85 -0.83 -2.19
CA ARG A 20 12.14 -0.31 -1.69
C ARG A 20 12.39 1.10 -2.18
N GLU A 21 12.20 1.33 -3.46
CA GLU A 21 12.41 2.63 -4.08
C GLU A 21 11.47 3.69 -3.48
N ALA A 22 10.20 3.34 -3.31
CA ALA A 22 9.22 4.24 -2.73
C ALA A 22 9.54 4.58 -1.27
N ILE A 23 9.86 3.58 -0.45
CA ILE A 23 10.19 3.79 0.97
C ILE A 23 11.43 4.68 1.10
N ARG A 24 12.49 4.38 0.34
CA ARG A 24 13.75 5.13 0.42
C ARG A 24 13.60 6.58 0.00
N SER A 25 12.69 6.87 -0.92
CA SER A 25 12.45 8.22 -1.40
C SER A 25 11.45 8.99 -0.54
N GLN A 26 10.31 8.38 -0.21
CA GLN A 26 9.15 9.08 0.35
C GLN A 26 9.17 9.14 1.87
N CYS A 27 9.82 8.19 2.53
CA CYS A 27 9.87 8.12 3.98
C CYS A 27 11.09 8.82 4.58
N ILE A 28 11.94 9.36 3.74
CA ILE A 28 13.12 10.11 4.20
C ILE A 28 12.66 11.36 4.97
N GLY A 29 13.26 11.60 6.14
CA GLY A 29 12.84 12.70 7.01
C GLY A 29 11.69 12.35 7.96
N ALA A 30 10.84 11.37 7.64
CA ALA A 30 9.79 10.87 8.54
C ALA A 30 10.32 9.77 9.46
N TYR A 31 11.31 9.01 8.99
CA TYR A 31 11.92 7.91 9.73
C TYR A 31 13.44 8.01 9.63
N SER A 32 14.15 7.39 10.61
CA SER A 32 15.60 7.42 10.62
C SER A 32 16.19 6.59 9.47
N ALA A 33 17.43 6.90 9.09
CA ALA A 33 18.14 6.11 8.08
C ALA A 33 18.29 4.65 8.51
N GLU A 34 18.47 4.40 9.81
CA GLU A 34 18.55 3.05 10.37
C GLU A 34 17.23 2.30 10.22
N GLN A 35 16.11 2.93 10.56
CA GLN A 35 14.78 2.35 10.35
C GLN A 35 14.53 2.03 8.89
N MET A 36 14.89 2.95 8.00
CA MET A 36 14.70 2.76 6.56
C MET A 36 15.56 1.62 6.01
N ALA A 37 16.79 1.50 6.49
CA ALA A 37 17.70 0.43 6.08
C ALA A 37 17.14 -0.95 6.48
N LEU A 38 16.64 -1.08 7.70
CA LEU A 38 16.01 -2.32 8.17
C LEU A 38 14.73 -2.63 7.40
N TRP A 39 13.93 -1.61 7.12
CA TRP A 39 12.63 -1.74 6.44
C TRP A 39 12.78 -2.20 5.00
N THR A 40 13.85 -1.79 4.32
CA THR A 40 14.08 -2.11 2.92
C THR A 40 15.07 -3.26 2.70
N ARG A 41 15.51 -3.90 3.79
CA ARG A 41 16.47 -4.98 3.74
C ARG A 41 15.83 -6.27 3.19
N GLY A 42 16.68 -7.12 2.61
CA GLY A 42 16.23 -8.42 2.14
C GLY A 42 15.87 -8.40 0.66
N LYS A 43 15.19 -9.44 0.23
CA LYS A 43 14.76 -9.64 -1.16
C LYS A 43 13.37 -10.27 -1.19
N ALA A 44 12.74 -10.24 -2.36
CA ALA A 44 11.38 -10.75 -2.54
C ALA A 44 11.22 -12.20 -2.09
N ALA A 45 12.25 -13.04 -2.30
CA ALA A 45 12.21 -14.45 -1.89
C ALA A 45 12.13 -14.66 -0.37
N ASP A 46 12.38 -13.64 0.43
CA ASP A 46 12.31 -13.70 1.89
C ASP A 46 10.86 -13.64 2.44
N GLY A 47 9.87 -13.92 1.61
CA GLY A 47 8.47 -13.99 2.00
C GLY A 47 7.53 -13.05 1.23
N TYR A 48 8.08 -12.08 0.50
CA TYR A 48 7.27 -11.12 -0.23
C TYR A 48 6.51 -11.78 -1.38
N ASP A 49 7.10 -12.83 -1.96
CA ASP A 49 6.48 -13.61 -3.03
C ASP A 49 5.16 -14.25 -2.60
N ALA A 50 5.03 -14.63 -1.33
CA ALA A 50 3.80 -15.20 -0.80
C ALA A 50 2.63 -14.20 -0.82
N LEU A 51 2.91 -12.89 -0.80
CA LEU A 51 1.87 -11.86 -0.86
C LEU A 51 1.20 -11.79 -2.22
N MET A 52 1.88 -12.26 -3.28
CA MET A 52 1.33 -12.18 -4.64
C MET A 52 0.07 -13.04 -4.82
N ASP A 53 -0.13 -14.05 -3.98
CA ASP A 53 -1.34 -14.88 -4.00
C ASP A 53 -2.52 -14.22 -3.29
N LYS A 54 -2.29 -13.18 -2.51
CA LYS A 54 -3.34 -12.38 -1.90
C LYS A 54 -3.86 -11.38 -2.92
N GLN A 55 -4.81 -10.54 -2.57
CA GLN A 55 -5.32 -9.51 -3.51
C GLN A 55 -4.25 -8.44 -3.73
N PHE A 56 -3.21 -8.79 -4.48
CA PHE A 56 -2.08 -7.93 -4.79
C PHE A 56 -2.13 -7.49 -6.25
N TYR A 57 -1.88 -6.22 -6.50
CA TYR A 57 -2.02 -5.60 -7.83
C TYR A 57 -0.78 -4.81 -8.20
N LEU A 58 -0.52 -4.76 -9.50
CA LEU A 58 0.51 -3.88 -10.07
C LEU A 58 -0.16 -2.83 -10.94
N GLY A 59 0.37 -1.62 -10.89
CA GLY A 59 -0.02 -0.54 -11.79
C GLY A 59 1.08 -0.30 -12.82
N TRP A 60 0.68 -0.18 -14.09
CA TRP A 60 1.57 -0.08 -15.23
C TRP A 60 1.33 1.22 -15.99
N VAL A 61 2.40 1.85 -16.43
CA VAL A 61 2.35 2.99 -17.36
C VAL A 61 3.32 2.71 -18.49
N ASN A 62 2.83 2.70 -19.72
CA ASN A 62 3.63 2.44 -20.92
C ASN A 62 4.49 1.17 -20.81
N GLY A 63 3.92 0.10 -20.23
CA GLY A 63 4.61 -1.18 -20.12
C GLY A 63 5.59 -1.29 -18.96
N GLU A 64 5.71 -0.26 -18.14
CA GLU A 64 6.55 -0.27 -16.94
C GLU A 64 5.69 -0.39 -15.68
N ALA A 65 6.05 -1.32 -14.79
CA ALA A 65 5.40 -1.44 -13.49
C ALA A 65 5.88 -0.30 -12.58
N ILE A 66 4.94 0.56 -12.15
CA ILE A 66 5.28 1.77 -11.38
C ILE A 66 4.57 1.87 -10.03
N ALA A 67 3.60 1.01 -9.77
CA ALA A 67 2.81 1.09 -8.55
C ALA A 67 2.41 -0.30 -8.06
N THR A 68 2.15 -0.41 -6.76
CA THR A 68 1.62 -1.61 -6.13
C THR A 68 0.46 -1.26 -5.22
N GLY A 69 -0.37 -2.26 -4.91
CA GLY A 69 -1.42 -2.16 -3.91
C GLY A 69 -1.91 -3.55 -3.53
N MET A 70 -2.33 -3.71 -2.27
CA MET A 70 -2.82 -4.98 -1.77
C MET A 70 -4.05 -4.77 -0.90
N LEU A 71 -5.00 -5.69 -0.98
CA LEU A 71 -6.11 -5.76 -0.05
C LEU A 71 -6.04 -7.09 0.68
N ASP A 72 -5.76 -7.03 1.98
CA ASP A 72 -5.76 -8.20 2.84
C ASP A 72 -7.22 -8.49 3.25
N LEU A 73 -7.79 -9.54 2.69
CA LEU A 73 -9.19 -9.90 2.93
C LEU A 73 -9.45 -10.47 4.32
N ASP A 74 -8.41 -10.96 5.00
CA ASP A 74 -8.56 -11.49 6.35
C ASP A 74 -8.78 -10.38 7.38
N ASN A 75 -8.19 -9.21 7.12
CA ASN A 75 -8.23 -8.07 8.03
C ASN A 75 -8.95 -6.86 7.44
N ASN A 76 -9.45 -6.95 6.21
CA ASN A 76 -10.03 -5.83 5.46
C ASN A 76 -9.06 -4.65 5.41
N GLU A 77 -7.78 -4.93 5.18
CA GLU A 77 -6.71 -3.96 5.31
C GLU A 77 -6.07 -3.66 3.96
N VAL A 78 -5.94 -2.36 3.68
CA VAL A 78 -5.15 -1.87 2.54
C VAL A 78 -3.67 -1.89 2.94
N GLY A 79 -2.85 -2.48 2.11
CA GLY A 79 -1.41 -2.54 2.34
C GLY A 79 -0.62 -2.39 1.05
N ALA A 80 0.69 -2.31 1.19
CA ALA A 80 1.65 -2.30 0.09
C ALA A 80 1.31 -1.27 -1.01
N LEU A 81 0.78 -0.11 -0.61
CA LEU A 81 0.44 0.96 -1.56
C LEU A 81 1.68 1.82 -1.80
N PHE A 82 2.34 1.58 -2.91
CA PHE A 82 3.58 2.26 -3.27
C PHE A 82 3.55 2.73 -4.71
N VAL A 83 4.21 3.86 -4.97
CA VAL A 83 4.39 4.41 -6.32
C VAL A 83 5.87 4.77 -6.49
N ARG A 84 6.47 4.42 -7.62
CA ARG A 84 7.86 4.80 -7.89
C ARG A 84 8.01 6.33 -7.83
N PRO A 85 9.12 6.84 -7.27
CA PRO A 85 9.31 8.29 -7.08
C PRO A 85 9.12 9.11 -8.35
N ALA A 86 9.56 8.61 -9.50
CA ALA A 86 9.43 9.31 -10.77
C ALA A 86 7.98 9.50 -11.23
N PHE A 87 7.04 8.78 -10.62
CA PHE A 87 5.62 8.77 -11.01
C PHE A 87 4.69 9.34 -9.94
N THR A 88 5.24 9.87 -8.85
CA THR A 88 4.43 10.49 -7.80
C THR A 88 3.85 11.84 -8.24
N GLY A 89 2.77 12.26 -7.59
CA GLY A 89 2.13 13.53 -7.91
C GLY A 89 1.27 13.54 -9.17
N ARG A 90 0.99 12.36 -9.72
CA ARG A 90 0.19 12.21 -10.96
C ARG A 90 -1.14 11.50 -10.75
N GLY A 91 -1.50 11.22 -9.50
CA GLY A 91 -2.77 10.55 -9.16
C GLY A 91 -2.75 9.04 -9.24
N TYR A 92 -1.60 8.40 -9.46
CA TYR A 92 -1.53 6.95 -9.59
C TYR A 92 -1.77 6.22 -8.27
N GLY A 93 -1.27 6.75 -7.16
CA GLY A 93 -1.56 6.20 -5.83
C GLY A 93 -3.05 6.25 -5.50
N LYS A 94 -3.69 7.35 -5.81
CA LYS A 94 -5.13 7.52 -5.63
C LYS A 94 -5.92 6.55 -6.52
N ALA A 95 -5.48 6.35 -7.75
CA ALA A 95 -6.12 5.40 -8.67
C ALA A 95 -5.99 3.96 -8.18
N MET A 96 -4.82 3.57 -7.67
CA MET A 96 -4.61 2.25 -7.11
C MET A 96 -5.49 2.04 -5.87
N LEU A 97 -5.55 3.03 -4.97
CA LEU A 97 -6.39 2.96 -3.78
C LEU A 97 -7.87 2.82 -4.15
N ALA A 98 -8.33 3.56 -5.13
CA ALA A 98 -9.71 3.46 -5.63
C ALA A 98 -10.00 2.06 -6.18
N HIS A 99 -9.03 1.43 -6.84
CA HIS A 99 -9.17 0.07 -7.32
C HIS A 99 -9.35 -0.91 -6.16
N LEU A 100 -8.53 -0.80 -5.12
CA LEU A 100 -8.64 -1.66 -3.94
C LEU A 100 -9.98 -1.48 -3.24
N GLU A 101 -10.48 -0.25 -3.15
CA GLU A 101 -11.79 0.02 -2.58
C GLU A 101 -12.92 -0.59 -3.43
N ALA A 102 -12.77 -0.56 -4.75
CA ALA A 102 -13.74 -1.19 -5.64
C ALA A 102 -13.78 -2.72 -5.45
N VAL A 103 -12.62 -3.35 -5.28
CA VAL A 103 -12.54 -4.77 -4.96
C VAL A 103 -13.22 -5.06 -3.63
N ALA A 104 -13.00 -4.22 -2.63
CA ALA A 104 -13.63 -4.37 -1.31
C ALA A 104 -15.15 -4.26 -1.41
N ARG A 105 -15.67 -3.29 -2.18
CA ARG A 105 -17.12 -3.12 -2.39
C ARG A 105 -17.75 -4.33 -3.07
N GLN A 106 -17.06 -4.91 -4.04
CA GLN A 106 -17.53 -6.12 -4.74
C GLN A 106 -17.65 -7.31 -3.80
N ARG A 107 -16.91 -7.31 -2.70
CA ARG A 107 -16.94 -8.35 -1.69
C ARG A 107 -17.80 -8.00 -0.48
N ALA A 108 -18.59 -6.92 -0.59
CA ALA A 108 -19.48 -6.44 0.47
C ALA A 108 -18.74 -6.05 1.77
N ILE A 109 -17.49 -5.61 1.65
CA ILE A 109 -16.72 -5.09 2.79
C ILE A 109 -17.20 -3.68 3.07
N GLU A 110 -17.67 -3.42 4.29
CA GLU A 110 -18.24 -2.14 4.69
C GLU A 110 -17.20 -1.12 5.13
N GLU A 111 -16.06 -1.60 5.64
CA GLU A 111 -15.00 -0.72 6.13
C GLU A 111 -13.65 -1.31 5.80
N VAL A 112 -12.75 -0.48 5.31
CA VAL A 112 -11.34 -0.84 5.13
C VAL A 112 -10.47 -0.04 6.10
N VAL A 113 -9.41 -0.67 6.59
CA VAL A 113 -8.47 -0.09 7.53
C VAL A 113 -7.07 -0.10 6.92
N LEU A 114 -6.19 0.72 7.47
CA LEU A 114 -4.78 0.71 7.09
C LEU A 114 -3.94 1.37 8.19
N ASP A 115 -2.65 1.10 8.17
CA ASP A 115 -1.67 1.78 8.99
C ASP A 115 -0.89 2.74 8.10
N ALA A 116 -1.18 4.03 8.21
CA ALA A 116 -0.52 5.04 7.39
C ALA A 116 0.88 5.32 7.93
N THR A 117 1.87 5.36 7.04
CA THR A 117 3.16 5.93 7.40
C THR A 117 2.99 7.42 7.68
N LEU A 118 3.85 8.00 8.52
CA LEU A 118 3.69 9.39 8.97
C LEU A 118 3.64 10.38 7.82
N ASN A 119 4.40 10.11 6.75
CA ASN A 119 4.45 10.96 5.56
C ASN A 119 3.21 10.80 4.65
N ALA A 120 2.37 9.79 4.85
CA ALA A 120 1.24 9.49 3.98
C ALA A 120 -0.12 9.83 4.60
N VAL A 121 -0.17 10.29 5.84
CA VAL A 121 -1.43 10.57 6.56
C VAL A 121 -2.31 11.54 5.77
N ASN A 122 -1.73 12.64 5.28
CA ASN A 122 -2.49 13.65 4.55
C ASN A 122 -3.04 13.12 3.22
N PHE A 123 -2.29 12.25 2.56
CA PHE A 123 -2.74 11.58 1.35
C PHE A 123 -4.01 10.76 1.63
N TYR A 124 -3.99 9.94 2.67
CA TYR A 124 -5.14 9.11 3.02
C TYR A 124 -6.33 9.94 3.50
N ARG A 125 -6.08 11.02 4.25
CA ARG A 125 -7.17 11.94 4.63
C ARG A 125 -7.85 12.52 3.40
N GLY A 126 -7.07 12.93 2.41
CA GLY A 126 -7.60 13.43 1.14
C GLY A 126 -8.43 12.40 0.38
N CYS A 127 -8.22 11.12 0.66
CA CYS A 127 -8.99 10.02 0.07
C CYS A 127 -10.17 9.56 0.94
N GLY A 128 -10.44 10.25 2.05
CA GLY A 128 -11.59 9.97 2.90
C GLY A 128 -11.32 9.08 4.10
N TYR A 129 -10.05 8.79 4.40
CA TYR A 129 -9.69 8.00 5.58
C TYR A 129 -9.60 8.90 6.81
N VAL A 130 -9.99 8.36 7.95
CA VAL A 130 -9.96 9.07 9.23
C VAL A 130 -9.13 8.31 10.25
N GLY A 131 -8.39 9.06 11.06
CA GLY A 131 -7.54 8.55 12.12
C GLY A 131 -6.47 9.59 12.45
N ASP A 132 -6.24 9.86 13.74
CA ASP A 132 -5.30 10.89 14.18
C ASP A 132 -4.28 10.40 15.19
N GLU A 133 -4.53 9.26 15.84
CA GLU A 133 -3.69 8.78 16.92
C GLU A 133 -2.50 7.98 16.37
N GLN A 134 -1.31 8.31 16.83
CA GLN A 134 -0.13 7.51 16.53
C GLN A 134 -0.17 6.19 17.25
N ALA A 135 0.26 5.15 16.55
CA ALA A 135 0.49 3.84 17.10
C ALA A 135 1.88 3.36 16.66
N VAL A 136 2.25 2.18 17.09
CA VAL A 136 3.54 1.60 16.74
C VAL A 136 3.31 0.28 16.03
N TYR A 137 3.90 0.16 14.86
CA TYR A 137 3.90 -1.08 14.10
C TYR A 137 5.13 -1.89 14.46
N HIS A 138 4.94 -3.15 14.84
CA HIS A 138 5.99 -4.10 15.13
C HIS A 138 6.03 -5.16 14.04
N SER A 139 7.11 -5.20 13.27
CA SER A 139 7.27 -6.24 12.26
C SER A 139 7.84 -7.52 12.87
N PRO A 140 7.62 -8.68 12.22
CA PRO A 140 8.23 -9.94 12.66
C PRO A 140 9.76 -9.90 12.69
N SER A 141 10.38 -9.03 11.91
CA SER A 141 11.84 -8.86 11.86
C SER A 141 12.40 -7.94 12.95
N GLY A 142 11.55 -7.45 13.87
CA GLY A 142 11.96 -6.56 14.95
C GLY A 142 11.97 -5.08 14.61
N LEU A 143 11.47 -4.72 13.42
CA LEU A 143 11.33 -3.32 13.03
C LEU A 143 10.19 -2.67 13.81
N VAL A 144 10.44 -1.49 14.35
CA VAL A 144 9.44 -0.71 15.10
C VAL A 144 9.25 0.63 14.37
N LEU A 145 8.03 0.88 13.89
CA LEU A 145 7.72 2.10 13.15
C LEU A 145 6.50 2.80 13.72
N ALA A 146 6.60 4.12 13.90
CA ALA A 146 5.42 4.92 14.20
C ALA A 146 4.51 4.96 12.97
N CYS A 147 3.21 4.84 13.19
CA CYS A 147 2.21 4.89 12.14
C CYS A 147 0.92 5.51 12.69
N VAL A 148 -0.04 5.76 11.80
CA VAL A 148 -1.37 6.24 12.18
C VAL A 148 -2.39 5.26 11.62
N PRO A 149 -3.07 4.47 12.48
CA PRO A 149 -4.19 3.64 12.02
C PRO A 149 -5.31 4.52 11.50
N MET A 150 -5.81 4.19 10.31
CA MET A 150 -6.87 4.93 9.66
C MET A 150 -7.92 3.97 9.11
N ALA A 151 -9.13 4.47 8.94
CA ALA A 151 -10.25 3.68 8.43
C ALA A 151 -11.13 4.52 7.51
N LYS A 152 -11.78 3.84 6.57
CA LYS A 152 -12.77 4.45 5.69
C LYS A 152 -13.97 3.53 5.57
N ARG A 153 -15.16 4.07 5.83
CA ARG A 153 -16.39 3.33 5.55
C ARG A 153 -16.69 3.44 4.06
N LEU A 154 -16.92 2.30 3.46
CA LEU A 154 -17.30 2.24 2.05
C LEU A 154 -18.82 2.32 1.97
N LEU A 155 -19.31 3.21 1.11
CA LEU A 155 -20.75 3.32 0.89
C LEU A 155 -21.22 2.04 0.20
N VAL A 156 -22.04 1.28 0.91
CA VAL A 156 -22.79 0.19 0.31
C VAL A 156 -24.01 0.83 -0.33
N MET A 157 -24.13 0.73 -1.66
CA MET A 157 -25.32 1.25 -2.34
C MET A 157 -26.53 0.51 -1.82
N PRO A 158 -27.55 1.23 -1.32
CA PRO A 158 -28.77 0.56 -0.91
C PRO A 158 -29.38 -0.14 -2.11
N GLU A 159 -29.84 -1.36 -1.90
CA GLU A 159 -30.59 -2.06 -2.92
C GLU A 159 -31.86 -1.28 -3.21
N SER A 160 -32.02 -0.92 -4.49
CA SER A 160 -33.22 -0.22 -4.93
C SER A 160 -34.35 -1.20 -5.19
#